data_cc1fce4b87c6c28cbe655b584bb012e9
#
_entry.id   cc1fce4b87c6c28cbe655b584bb012e9
#
_cell.length_a   1.000
_cell.length_b   1.000
_cell.length_c   1.000
_cell.angle_alpha   90.00
_cell.angle_beta   90.00
_cell.angle_gamma   90.00
#
_symmetry.space_group_name_H-M   'P 1'
#
loop_
_entity.id
_entity.type
_entity.pdbx_description
1 polymer ?
#
loop_
_entity_poly.entity_id
_entity_poly.type
_entity_poly.pdbx_seq_one_letter_code
_entity_poly.pdbx_strand_id
1 'polypeptide(L)'
;MLLPDSMYGSGRRFADYILPSMGVVPRFYDPLITGEEMSQLMSRLISRRGAEGDADTPPPRLMYLESPGSLSFEMQDTQALVTVAHKAGLPVLFDNTWGTAFHFDAKAAEIDVVIEAGTKYISGHSDLNMGFVVANGETASRVRQYARYTGVCAGADTYYLTLRGMRTMAVRLKQSEATGLVLAKWLEAQPEVVAMLHPALPSHPQHRLWQRDFSGACGLFGFVIDGAVAQEAVDAAVDGLRLFGIGASWGGHESLISQADPKRTVRPAVAAGVGRGDGAGKGKGKAGYLMRIYAGLEDAEDLLADLAAGFARMRGHK
;
A
#
# COMPACT_ATOMS: atom_id res chain seq x y z
N MET A 1 5.83 11.59 -15.05
CA MET A 1 4.82 10.96 -14.18
C MET A 1 5.24 11.15 -12.72
N LEU A 2 4.33 11.56 -11.84
CA LEU A 2 4.59 11.66 -10.40
C LEU A 2 4.09 10.41 -9.70
N LEU A 3 4.90 9.84 -8.80
CA LEU A 3 4.65 8.56 -8.12
C LEU A 3 4.98 8.71 -6.61
N PRO A 4 4.15 8.19 -5.69
CA PRO A 4 4.53 8.18 -4.29
C PRO A 4 5.68 7.20 -4.05
N ASP A 5 6.64 7.60 -3.23
CA ASP A 5 7.78 6.74 -2.88
C ASP A 5 7.37 5.48 -2.08
N SER A 6 6.08 5.44 -1.66
CA SER A 6 5.44 4.31 -0.95
C SER A 6 4.70 3.33 -1.86
N MET A 7 4.73 3.52 -3.16
CA MET A 7 3.97 2.68 -4.09
C MET A 7 4.38 1.21 -4.06
N TYR A 8 3.47 0.36 -4.54
CA TYR A 8 3.68 -1.09 -4.66
C TYR A 8 4.96 -1.44 -5.41
N GLY A 9 5.75 -2.37 -4.84
CA GLY A 9 7.11 -2.67 -5.31
C GLY A 9 7.20 -3.16 -6.76
N SER A 10 6.20 -3.91 -7.27
CA SER A 10 6.19 -4.31 -8.68
C SER A 10 5.82 -3.14 -9.60
N GLY A 11 4.91 -2.27 -9.17
CA GLY A 11 4.61 -1.01 -9.86
C GLY A 11 5.86 -0.11 -9.92
N ARG A 12 6.61 -0.04 -8.82
CA ARG A 12 7.88 0.69 -8.78
C ARG A 12 8.90 0.12 -9.75
N ARG A 13 9.08 -1.21 -9.78
CA ARG A 13 9.98 -1.85 -10.78
C ARG A 13 9.55 -1.55 -12.22
N PHE A 14 8.25 -1.57 -12.49
CA PHE A 14 7.73 -1.18 -13.79
C PHE A 14 8.06 0.29 -14.11
N ALA A 15 7.90 1.19 -13.14
CA ALA A 15 8.25 2.60 -13.29
C ALA A 15 9.74 2.81 -13.51
N ASP A 16 10.61 2.09 -12.80
CA ASP A 16 12.06 2.25 -12.90
C ASP A 16 12.66 1.66 -14.20
N TYR A 17 12.10 0.55 -14.69
CA TYR A 17 12.73 -0.21 -15.80
C TYR A 17 11.96 -0.13 -17.12
N ILE A 18 10.64 -0.06 -17.09
CA ILE A 18 9.82 -0.14 -18.31
C ILE A 18 9.40 1.26 -18.79
N LEU A 19 8.88 2.11 -17.90
CA LEU A 19 8.42 3.45 -18.30
C LEU A 19 9.47 4.29 -19.00
N PRO A 20 10.77 4.30 -18.59
CA PRO A 20 11.80 5.04 -19.31
C PRO A 20 11.99 4.57 -20.75
N SER A 21 11.90 3.25 -21.03
CA SER A 21 11.98 2.71 -22.40
C SER A 21 10.82 3.16 -23.30
N MET A 22 9.71 3.60 -22.68
CA MET A 22 8.53 4.17 -23.34
C MET A 22 8.56 5.70 -23.42
N GLY A 23 9.67 6.34 -23.04
CA GLY A 23 9.81 7.80 -23.01
C GLY A 23 9.10 8.48 -21.83
N VAL A 24 8.69 7.72 -20.81
CA VAL A 24 8.07 8.25 -19.60
C VAL A 24 9.10 8.38 -18.49
N VAL A 25 9.25 9.60 -17.94
CA VAL A 25 10.16 9.88 -16.81
C VAL A 25 9.39 9.75 -15.50
N PRO A 26 9.66 8.70 -14.69
CA PRO A 26 9.10 8.59 -13.34
C PRO A 26 9.79 9.57 -12.38
N ARG A 27 9.03 10.17 -11.48
CA ARG A 27 9.54 11.05 -10.41
C ARG A 27 8.84 10.69 -9.12
N PHE A 28 9.59 10.24 -8.15
CA PHE A 28 9.06 9.87 -6.86
C PHE A 28 8.93 11.09 -5.96
N TYR A 29 7.85 11.14 -5.18
CA TYR A 29 7.60 12.15 -4.16
C TYR A 29 7.34 11.52 -2.79
N ASP A 30 7.53 12.30 -1.72
CA ASP A 30 7.25 11.87 -0.36
C ASP A 30 5.76 11.56 -0.19
N PRO A 31 5.36 10.34 0.22
CA PRO A 31 3.95 10.00 0.41
C PRO A 31 3.24 10.88 1.45
N LEU A 32 3.99 11.53 2.34
CA LEU A 32 3.47 12.43 3.37
C LEU A 32 3.53 13.91 2.96
N ILE A 33 3.81 14.20 1.68
CA ILE A 33 3.82 15.56 1.15
C ILE A 33 2.47 16.24 1.35
N THR A 34 2.47 17.45 1.84
CA THR A 34 1.25 18.28 1.97
C THR A 34 0.82 18.82 0.61
N GLY A 35 -0.44 19.24 0.50
CA GLY A 35 -0.93 19.90 -0.72
C GLY A 35 -0.14 21.18 -1.07
N GLU A 36 0.31 21.95 -0.06
CA GLU A 36 1.14 23.12 -0.29
C GLU A 36 2.52 22.75 -0.85
N GLU A 37 3.21 21.79 -0.24
CA GLU A 37 4.50 21.30 -0.71
C GLU A 37 4.41 20.70 -2.11
N MET A 38 3.33 19.94 -2.40
CA MET A 38 3.06 19.42 -3.73
C MET A 38 2.83 20.55 -4.75
N SER A 39 2.10 21.60 -4.39
CA SER A 39 1.90 22.78 -5.24
C SER A 39 3.23 23.46 -5.57
N GLN A 40 4.11 23.61 -4.58
CA GLN A 40 5.46 24.17 -4.77
C GLN A 40 6.32 23.25 -5.65
N LEU A 41 6.25 21.93 -5.45
CA LEU A 41 6.94 20.95 -6.30
C LEU A 41 6.46 21.06 -7.75
N MET A 42 5.15 21.09 -7.97
CA MET A 42 4.55 21.22 -9.29
C MET A 42 5.00 22.53 -9.98
N SER A 43 4.94 23.66 -9.27
CA SER A 43 5.38 24.94 -9.79
C SER A 43 6.84 24.90 -10.24
N ARG A 44 7.73 24.28 -9.45
CA ARG A 44 9.13 24.09 -9.81
C ARG A 44 9.32 23.21 -11.06
N LEU A 45 8.54 22.12 -11.15
CA LEU A 45 8.65 21.19 -12.27
C LEU A 45 8.09 21.75 -13.58
N ILE A 46 7.13 22.67 -13.50
CA ILE A 46 6.54 23.34 -14.66
C ILE A 46 7.40 24.53 -15.11
N SER A 47 7.92 25.35 -14.16
CA SER A 47 8.71 26.55 -14.47
C SER A 47 10.11 26.27 -14.98
N ARG A 48 10.69 25.10 -14.73
CA ARG A 48 11.98 24.64 -15.28
C ARG A 48 11.98 24.41 -16.78
N ARG A 49 10.86 24.61 -17.46
CA ARG A 49 10.71 24.53 -18.91
C ARG A 49 11.51 25.66 -19.57
N GLY A 50 12.75 25.36 -20.00
CA GLY A 50 13.60 26.30 -20.73
C GLY A 50 14.81 26.87 -19.97
N ALA A 51 15.09 26.42 -18.74
CA ALA A 51 16.36 26.75 -18.06
C ALA A 51 17.51 25.92 -18.65
N GLU A 52 18.62 26.58 -18.98
CA GLU A 52 19.84 25.91 -19.45
C GLU A 52 20.29 24.85 -18.41
N GLY A 53 20.40 23.61 -18.84
CA GLY A 53 20.86 22.46 -18.02
C GLY A 53 19.80 21.41 -17.64
N ASP A 54 18.49 21.66 -17.84
CA ASP A 54 17.41 20.71 -17.50
C ASP A 54 16.40 20.53 -18.66
N ALA A 55 16.84 20.86 -19.90
CA ALA A 55 16.02 20.87 -21.10
C ALA A 55 15.41 19.50 -21.46
N ASP A 56 15.96 18.39 -20.93
CA ASP A 56 15.53 17.03 -21.24
C ASP A 56 14.47 16.46 -20.29
N THR A 57 14.06 17.20 -19.25
CA THR A 57 13.13 16.64 -18.30
C THR A 57 11.70 17.18 -18.50
N PRO A 58 10.79 16.43 -19.15
CA PRO A 58 9.46 16.92 -19.48
C PRO A 58 8.63 17.19 -18.20
N PRO A 59 7.69 18.18 -18.24
CA PRO A 59 6.81 18.45 -17.13
C PRO A 59 5.94 17.20 -16.81
N PRO A 60 5.47 17.05 -15.56
CA PRO A 60 4.53 15.99 -15.21
C PRO A 60 3.29 16.02 -16.11
N ARG A 61 2.79 14.83 -16.45
CA ARG A 61 1.57 14.65 -17.26
C ARG A 61 0.53 13.82 -16.54
N LEU A 62 0.88 13.27 -15.38
CA LEU A 62 0.05 12.35 -14.63
C LEU A 62 0.54 12.30 -13.19
N MET A 63 -0.38 12.24 -12.24
CA MET A 63 -0.12 11.93 -10.84
C MET A 63 -0.70 10.56 -10.49
N TYR A 64 0.11 9.72 -9.87
CA TYR A 64 -0.31 8.42 -9.34
C TYR A 64 -0.33 8.50 -7.82
N LEU A 65 -1.38 8.00 -7.21
CA LEU A 65 -1.59 7.90 -5.77
C LEU A 65 -1.78 6.43 -5.38
N GLU A 66 -1.36 6.09 -4.18
CA GLU A 66 -1.62 4.79 -3.52
C GLU A 66 -1.71 5.03 -2.02
N SER A 67 -2.92 4.91 -1.46
CA SER A 67 -3.17 5.19 -0.05
C SER A 67 -4.11 4.14 0.54
N PRO A 68 -3.68 3.48 1.62
CA PRO A 68 -2.36 3.55 2.25
C PRO A 68 -1.24 3.03 1.36
N GLY A 69 -0.01 3.52 1.60
CA GLY A 69 1.18 3.09 0.88
C GLY A 69 1.53 1.62 1.13
N SER A 70 2.13 1.00 0.13
CA SER A 70 2.54 -0.40 0.20
C SER A 70 3.60 -0.62 1.28
N LEU A 71 3.48 -1.67 2.06
CA LEU A 71 4.35 -2.16 3.13
C LEU A 71 4.37 -1.30 4.40
N SER A 72 4.39 0.01 4.30
CA SER A 72 4.58 0.94 5.44
C SER A 72 3.33 1.75 5.79
N PHE A 73 2.27 1.63 4.99
CA PHE A 73 0.90 2.10 5.26
C PHE A 73 0.74 3.59 5.55
N GLU A 74 1.63 4.46 5.07
CA GLU A 74 1.42 5.91 5.11
C GLU A 74 0.14 6.29 4.35
N MET A 75 -0.70 7.13 4.97
CA MET A 75 -1.89 7.68 4.32
C MET A 75 -1.56 8.99 3.64
N GLN A 76 -1.86 9.08 2.35
CA GLN A 76 -1.73 10.33 1.60
C GLN A 76 -2.94 11.25 1.84
N ASP A 77 -2.74 12.55 1.83
CA ASP A 77 -3.85 13.51 1.77
C ASP A 77 -4.42 13.56 0.34
N THR A 78 -5.21 12.53 0.01
CA THR A 78 -5.75 12.31 -1.33
C THR A 78 -6.50 13.51 -1.86
N GLN A 79 -7.35 14.16 -1.05
CA GLN A 79 -8.15 15.31 -1.48
C GLN A 79 -7.27 16.52 -1.84
N ALA A 80 -6.26 16.81 -1.01
CA ALA A 80 -5.34 17.90 -1.28
C ALA A 80 -4.50 17.65 -2.54
N LEU A 81 -4.01 16.41 -2.72
CA LEU A 81 -3.19 16.04 -3.87
C LEU A 81 -3.99 16.05 -5.17
N VAL A 82 -5.22 15.54 -5.17
CA VAL A 82 -6.15 15.61 -6.33
C VAL A 82 -6.41 17.06 -6.71
N THR A 83 -6.73 17.93 -5.72
CA THR A 83 -6.95 19.35 -5.96
C THR A 83 -5.75 20.01 -6.65
N VAL A 84 -4.54 19.72 -6.19
CA VAL A 84 -3.31 20.28 -6.77
C VAL A 84 -3.07 19.74 -8.19
N ALA A 85 -3.27 18.45 -8.41
CA ALA A 85 -3.12 17.82 -9.72
C ALA A 85 -4.09 18.43 -10.74
N HIS A 86 -5.36 18.52 -10.40
CA HIS A 86 -6.40 19.07 -11.29
C HIS A 86 -6.16 20.55 -11.61
N LYS A 87 -5.74 21.37 -10.64
CA LYS A 87 -5.33 22.77 -10.89
C LYS A 87 -4.18 22.88 -11.90
N ALA A 88 -3.32 21.87 -11.96
CA ALA A 88 -2.23 21.81 -12.93
C ALA A 88 -2.61 21.08 -14.23
N GLY A 89 -3.86 20.70 -14.41
CA GLY A 89 -4.36 19.96 -15.58
C GLY A 89 -3.85 18.53 -15.68
N LEU A 90 -3.49 17.91 -14.56
CA LEU A 90 -3.01 16.53 -14.51
C LEU A 90 -4.14 15.58 -14.10
N PRO A 91 -4.38 14.50 -14.86
CA PRO A 91 -5.22 13.42 -14.39
C PRO A 91 -4.56 12.67 -13.24
N VAL A 92 -5.41 12.14 -12.35
CA VAL A 92 -5.00 11.37 -11.18
C VAL A 92 -5.38 9.90 -11.37
N LEU A 93 -4.37 9.03 -11.23
CA LEU A 93 -4.55 7.58 -11.09
C LEU A 93 -4.44 7.21 -9.62
N PHE A 94 -5.36 6.37 -9.14
CA PHE A 94 -5.37 5.89 -7.76
C PHE A 94 -5.39 4.36 -7.73
N ASP A 95 -4.38 3.77 -7.09
CA ASP A 95 -4.42 2.34 -6.74
C ASP A 95 -5.29 2.15 -5.51
N ASN A 96 -6.48 1.60 -5.73
CA ASN A 96 -7.47 1.34 -4.71
C ASN A 96 -7.51 -0.13 -4.26
N THR A 97 -6.45 -0.86 -4.47
CA THR A 97 -6.43 -2.29 -4.15
C THR A 97 -6.67 -2.57 -2.68
N TRP A 98 -6.17 -1.71 -1.76
CA TRP A 98 -6.37 -1.85 -0.32
C TRP A 98 -7.80 -1.52 0.12
N GLY A 99 -8.34 -0.39 -0.33
CA GLY A 99 -9.67 0.10 0.06
C GLY A 99 -10.79 -0.58 -0.70
N THR A 100 -10.54 -0.94 -1.94
CA THR A 100 -11.55 -1.39 -2.91
C THR A 100 -12.70 -0.38 -3.06
N ALA A 101 -13.61 -0.62 -3.98
CA ALA A 101 -14.82 0.20 -4.13
C ALA A 101 -15.77 0.12 -2.90
N PHE A 102 -15.51 -0.77 -1.93
CA PHE A 102 -16.32 -0.87 -0.71
C PHE A 102 -15.96 0.17 0.34
N HIS A 103 -14.68 0.53 0.43
CA HIS A 103 -14.20 1.38 1.53
C HIS A 103 -13.71 2.76 1.07
N PHE A 104 -13.48 2.95 -0.24
CA PHE A 104 -13.04 4.23 -0.78
C PHE A 104 -13.92 4.64 -1.97
N ASP A 105 -14.59 5.79 -1.85
CA ASP A 105 -15.39 6.37 -2.94
C ASP A 105 -14.52 7.22 -3.87
N ALA A 106 -13.94 6.55 -4.87
CA ALA A 106 -13.08 7.19 -5.86
C ALA A 106 -13.78 8.27 -6.67
N LYS A 107 -15.12 8.16 -6.84
CA LYS A 107 -15.92 9.17 -7.57
C LYS A 107 -16.07 10.43 -6.72
N ALA A 108 -16.41 10.29 -5.45
CA ALA A 108 -16.50 11.43 -4.53
C ALA A 108 -15.14 12.12 -4.32
N ALA A 109 -14.04 11.35 -4.40
CA ALA A 109 -12.66 11.84 -4.33
C ALA A 109 -12.14 12.43 -5.66
N GLU A 110 -12.99 12.51 -6.70
CA GLU A 110 -12.66 13.05 -8.04
C GLU A 110 -11.46 12.34 -8.70
N ILE A 111 -11.30 11.03 -8.49
CA ILE A 111 -10.26 10.23 -9.13
C ILE A 111 -10.62 9.98 -10.60
N ASP A 112 -9.68 10.27 -11.52
CA ASP A 112 -9.89 10.10 -12.95
C ASP A 112 -9.79 8.63 -13.39
N VAL A 113 -8.85 7.90 -12.80
CA VAL A 113 -8.60 6.48 -13.11
C VAL A 113 -8.33 5.71 -11.83
N VAL A 114 -9.10 4.67 -11.59
CA VAL A 114 -8.87 3.71 -10.51
C VAL A 114 -8.17 2.48 -11.07
N ILE A 115 -7.16 2.02 -10.35
CA ILE A 115 -6.48 0.76 -10.61
C ILE A 115 -6.72 -0.16 -9.41
N GLU A 116 -7.07 -1.40 -9.64
CA GLU A 116 -7.22 -2.42 -8.61
C GLU A 116 -6.59 -3.75 -9.06
N ALA A 117 -5.82 -4.36 -8.18
CA ALA A 117 -5.39 -5.74 -8.37
C ALA A 117 -6.55 -6.68 -8.03
N GLY A 118 -7.31 -7.09 -9.05
CA GLY A 118 -8.38 -8.07 -8.91
C GLY A 118 -7.91 -9.42 -8.35
N THR A 119 -6.61 -9.70 -8.45
CA THR A 119 -5.87 -10.78 -7.78
C THR A 119 -6.14 -10.84 -6.28
N LYS A 120 -6.43 -9.68 -5.64
CA LYS A 120 -6.61 -9.55 -4.19
C LYS A 120 -8.06 -9.80 -3.78
N TYR A 121 -8.72 -8.84 -3.15
CA TYR A 121 -10.08 -9.02 -2.62
C TYR A 121 -11.15 -9.33 -3.66
N ILE A 122 -11.01 -8.87 -4.90
CA ILE A 122 -12.02 -9.07 -5.92
C ILE A 122 -12.16 -10.56 -6.23
N SER A 123 -11.09 -11.27 -6.57
CA SER A 123 -11.10 -12.73 -6.72
C SER A 123 -11.16 -13.45 -5.36
N GLY A 124 -10.29 -13.06 -4.44
CA GLY A 124 -10.31 -13.45 -3.03
C GLY A 124 -9.98 -14.92 -2.73
N HIS A 125 -9.38 -15.65 -3.66
CA HIS A 125 -9.14 -17.10 -3.54
C HIS A 125 -7.69 -17.51 -3.83
N SER A 126 -6.78 -16.53 -4.05
CA SER A 126 -5.35 -16.77 -4.30
C SER A 126 -5.03 -17.66 -5.52
N ASP A 127 -5.95 -17.76 -6.48
CA ASP A 127 -5.94 -18.73 -7.58
C ASP A 127 -5.78 -18.10 -8.97
N LEU A 128 -5.72 -16.75 -9.08
CA LEU A 128 -5.58 -16.06 -10.35
C LEU A 128 -4.86 -14.71 -10.24
N ASN A 129 -4.41 -14.21 -11.39
CA ASN A 129 -3.92 -12.85 -11.55
C ASN A 129 -4.87 -12.03 -12.45
N MET A 130 -5.35 -10.90 -11.94
CA MET A 130 -6.25 -9.99 -12.66
C MET A 130 -5.99 -8.55 -12.25
N GLY A 131 -5.98 -7.64 -13.21
CA GLY A 131 -5.95 -6.19 -12.98
C GLY A 131 -7.21 -5.52 -13.51
N PHE A 132 -7.67 -4.50 -12.82
CA PHE A 132 -8.78 -3.65 -13.26
C PHE A 132 -8.28 -2.23 -13.46
N VAL A 133 -8.78 -1.61 -14.52
CA VAL A 133 -8.67 -0.17 -14.75
C VAL A 133 -10.09 0.36 -14.95
N VAL A 134 -10.51 1.25 -14.08
CA VAL A 134 -11.82 1.89 -14.13
C VAL A 134 -11.62 3.38 -14.39
N ALA A 135 -12.25 3.90 -15.43
CA ALA A 135 -12.16 5.30 -15.81
C ALA A 135 -13.46 5.77 -16.43
N ASN A 136 -13.66 7.08 -16.51
CA ASN A 136 -14.83 7.70 -17.11
C ASN A 136 -14.51 8.43 -18.41
N GLY A 137 -15.54 8.73 -19.20
CA GLY A 137 -15.50 9.61 -20.37
C GLY A 137 -14.45 9.23 -21.40
N GLU A 138 -13.70 10.22 -21.84
CA GLU A 138 -12.67 10.08 -22.87
C GLU A 138 -11.53 9.16 -22.42
N THR A 139 -11.11 9.25 -21.15
CA THR A 139 -10.05 8.41 -20.60
C THR A 139 -10.41 6.93 -20.68
N ALA A 140 -11.66 6.55 -20.36
CA ALA A 140 -12.13 5.17 -20.51
C ALA A 140 -12.06 4.69 -21.97
N SER A 141 -12.40 5.57 -22.93
CA SER A 141 -12.34 5.26 -24.37
C SER A 141 -10.88 5.01 -24.81
N ARG A 142 -9.96 5.86 -24.37
CA ARG A 142 -8.52 5.72 -24.68
C ARG A 142 -7.94 4.44 -24.08
N VAL A 143 -8.25 4.12 -22.82
CA VAL A 143 -7.80 2.88 -22.15
C VAL A 143 -8.31 1.65 -22.89
N ARG A 144 -9.62 1.61 -23.26
CA ARG A 144 -10.18 0.48 -24.02
C ARG A 144 -9.56 0.35 -25.41
N GLN A 145 -9.31 1.46 -26.10
CA GLN A 145 -8.67 1.45 -27.41
C GLN A 145 -7.25 0.90 -27.32
N TYR A 146 -6.47 1.33 -26.31
CA TYR A 146 -5.13 0.80 -26.07
C TYR A 146 -5.15 -0.71 -25.80
N ALA A 147 -6.00 -1.17 -24.88
CA ALA A 147 -6.12 -2.59 -24.56
C ALA A 147 -6.51 -3.42 -25.81
N ARG A 148 -7.42 -2.90 -26.64
CA ARG A 148 -7.81 -3.56 -27.90
C ARG A 148 -6.67 -3.68 -28.89
N TYR A 149 -5.87 -2.62 -29.07
CA TYR A 149 -4.77 -2.62 -30.04
C TYR A 149 -3.56 -3.42 -29.59
N THR A 150 -3.33 -3.51 -28.28
CA THR A 150 -2.22 -4.25 -27.68
C THR A 150 -2.58 -5.70 -27.33
N GLY A 151 -3.84 -6.09 -27.51
CA GLY A 151 -4.31 -7.44 -27.16
C GLY A 151 -4.34 -7.73 -25.67
N VAL A 152 -4.36 -6.69 -24.81
CA VAL A 152 -4.42 -6.88 -23.36
C VAL A 152 -5.81 -7.37 -22.97
N CYS A 153 -5.90 -8.65 -22.64
CA CYS A 153 -7.14 -9.29 -22.17
C CYS A 153 -6.78 -10.43 -21.22
N ALA A 154 -7.73 -10.77 -20.34
CA ALA A 154 -7.62 -11.98 -19.50
C ALA A 154 -8.27 -13.18 -20.20
N GLY A 155 -7.90 -14.38 -19.79
CA GLY A 155 -8.55 -15.63 -20.23
C GLY A 155 -9.99 -15.76 -19.72
N ALA A 156 -10.80 -16.56 -20.39
CA ALA A 156 -12.21 -16.75 -20.02
C ALA A 156 -12.37 -17.31 -18.60
N ASP A 157 -11.51 -18.23 -18.19
CA ASP A 157 -11.50 -18.81 -16.82
C ASP A 157 -11.20 -17.75 -15.78
N THR A 158 -10.24 -16.86 -16.06
CA THR A 158 -9.91 -15.73 -15.17
C THR A 158 -11.11 -14.80 -14.98
N TYR A 159 -11.84 -14.46 -16.04
CA TYR A 159 -13.07 -13.67 -15.95
C TYR A 159 -14.14 -14.38 -15.13
N TYR A 160 -14.35 -15.69 -15.39
CA TYR A 160 -15.35 -16.47 -14.67
C TYR A 160 -15.07 -16.52 -13.17
N LEU A 161 -13.84 -16.87 -12.78
CA LEU A 161 -13.43 -16.96 -11.37
C LEU A 161 -13.47 -15.59 -10.68
N THR A 162 -13.05 -14.54 -11.37
CA THR A 162 -13.15 -13.17 -10.85
C THR A 162 -14.60 -12.76 -10.58
N LEU A 163 -15.51 -12.97 -11.51
CA LEU A 163 -16.95 -12.70 -11.33
C LEU A 163 -17.55 -13.51 -10.19
N ARG A 164 -17.12 -14.75 -10.03
CA ARG A 164 -17.52 -15.61 -8.91
C ARG A 164 -17.04 -15.01 -7.58
N GLY A 165 -15.77 -14.63 -7.50
CA GLY A 165 -15.17 -14.00 -6.32
C GLY A 165 -15.87 -12.70 -5.91
N MET A 166 -16.21 -11.84 -6.87
CA MET A 166 -16.92 -10.58 -6.61
C MET A 166 -18.23 -10.77 -5.83
N ARG A 167 -18.94 -11.88 -6.04
CA ARG A 167 -20.25 -12.15 -5.37
C ARG A 167 -20.11 -12.35 -3.86
N THR A 168 -18.93 -12.71 -3.37
CA THR A 168 -18.65 -12.93 -1.94
C THR A 168 -17.70 -11.88 -1.36
N MET A 169 -17.29 -10.89 -2.15
CA MET A 169 -16.28 -9.91 -1.76
C MET A 169 -16.68 -9.15 -0.47
N ALA A 170 -17.92 -8.69 -0.37
CA ALA A 170 -18.38 -7.93 0.79
C ALA A 170 -18.28 -8.71 2.11
N VAL A 171 -18.69 -9.98 2.12
CA VAL A 171 -18.63 -10.81 3.33
C VAL A 171 -17.19 -11.15 3.71
N ARG A 172 -16.32 -11.40 2.71
CA ARG A 172 -14.91 -11.67 2.94
C ARG A 172 -14.15 -10.46 3.46
N LEU A 173 -14.40 -9.28 2.89
CA LEU A 173 -13.82 -8.02 3.38
C LEU A 173 -14.23 -7.75 4.83
N LYS A 174 -15.52 -7.87 5.15
CA LYS A 174 -16.02 -7.67 6.51
C LYS A 174 -15.38 -8.62 7.52
N GLN A 175 -15.22 -9.90 7.16
CA GLN A 175 -14.57 -10.87 8.01
C GLN A 175 -13.07 -10.54 8.20
N SER A 176 -12.36 -10.32 7.10
CA SER A 176 -10.92 -10.00 7.13
C SER A 176 -10.63 -8.70 7.89
N GLU A 177 -11.47 -7.66 7.73
CA GLU A 177 -11.39 -6.42 8.50
C GLU A 177 -11.58 -6.67 10.00
N ALA A 178 -12.64 -7.38 10.37
CA ALA A 178 -12.93 -7.66 11.79
C ALA A 178 -11.78 -8.44 12.45
N THR A 179 -11.31 -9.49 11.81
CA THR A 179 -10.16 -10.27 12.27
C THR A 179 -8.89 -9.42 12.33
N GLY A 180 -8.62 -8.65 11.27
CA GLY A 180 -7.45 -7.75 11.21
C GLY A 180 -7.41 -6.74 12.36
N LEU A 181 -8.54 -6.14 12.71
CA LEU A 181 -8.64 -5.21 13.84
C LEU A 181 -8.42 -5.89 15.20
N VAL A 182 -8.88 -7.13 15.38
CA VAL A 182 -8.62 -7.92 16.59
C VAL A 182 -7.12 -8.19 16.73
N LEU A 183 -6.48 -8.68 15.66
CA LEU A 183 -5.03 -8.95 15.65
C LEU A 183 -4.21 -7.68 15.88
N ALA A 184 -4.58 -6.58 15.22
CA ALA A 184 -3.86 -5.31 15.33
C ALA A 184 -3.89 -4.75 16.76
N LYS A 185 -5.04 -4.80 17.44
CA LYS A 185 -5.17 -4.38 18.85
C LYS A 185 -4.35 -5.25 19.79
N TRP A 186 -4.32 -6.56 19.55
CA TRP A 186 -3.51 -7.47 20.34
C TRP A 186 -2.02 -7.21 20.13
N LEU A 187 -1.58 -7.03 18.89
CA LEU A 187 -0.19 -6.72 18.55
C LEU A 187 0.25 -5.38 19.16
N GLU A 188 -0.60 -4.36 19.11
CA GLU A 188 -0.33 -3.05 19.71
C GLU A 188 -0.05 -3.11 21.21
N ALA A 189 -0.64 -4.08 21.92
CA ALA A 189 -0.43 -4.30 23.33
C ALA A 189 0.83 -5.09 23.67
N GLN A 190 1.58 -5.59 22.67
CA GLN A 190 2.81 -6.34 22.92
C GLN A 190 4.00 -5.41 23.17
N PRO A 191 4.80 -5.64 24.22
CA PRO A 191 5.92 -4.75 24.57
C PRO A 191 7.02 -4.69 23.49
N GLU A 192 7.13 -5.70 22.64
CA GLU A 192 8.09 -5.75 21.54
C GLU A 192 7.62 -4.96 20.30
N VAL A 193 6.36 -4.57 20.24
CA VAL A 193 5.80 -3.81 19.13
C VAL A 193 5.90 -2.31 19.44
N VAL A 194 6.75 -1.62 18.70
CA VAL A 194 7.07 -0.20 18.91
C VAL A 194 6.28 0.74 17.99
N ALA A 195 5.66 0.23 16.94
CA ALA A 195 4.75 0.99 16.10
C ALA A 195 3.71 0.07 15.46
N MET A 196 2.47 0.54 15.41
CA MET A 196 1.36 -0.10 14.71
C MET A 196 1.02 0.69 13.45
N LEU A 197 0.98 0.00 12.31
CA LEU A 197 0.78 0.60 11.00
C LEU A 197 -0.56 0.13 10.41
N HIS A 198 -1.62 0.27 11.19
CA HIS A 198 -2.99 -0.01 10.76
C HIS A 198 -3.79 1.30 10.72
N PRO A 199 -4.16 1.82 9.53
CA PRO A 199 -4.78 3.16 9.41
C PRO A 199 -6.05 3.36 10.22
N ALA A 200 -6.83 2.31 10.45
CA ALA A 200 -8.06 2.37 11.24
C ALA A 200 -7.83 2.46 12.77
N LEU A 201 -6.60 2.29 13.27
CA LEU A 201 -6.31 2.45 14.69
C LEU A 201 -5.97 3.92 15.00
N PRO A 202 -6.45 4.45 16.14
CA PRO A 202 -6.17 5.84 16.55
C PRO A 202 -4.68 6.14 16.76
N SER A 203 -3.87 5.13 17.01
CA SER A 203 -2.41 5.25 17.15
C SER A 203 -1.69 5.49 15.81
N HIS A 204 -2.34 5.23 14.67
CA HIS A 204 -1.73 5.49 13.38
C HIS A 204 -1.55 7.00 13.14
N PRO A 205 -0.37 7.49 12.73
CA PRO A 205 -0.09 8.92 12.61
C PRO A 205 -1.06 9.69 11.70
N GLN A 206 -1.57 9.04 10.66
CA GLN A 206 -2.51 9.62 9.71
C GLN A 206 -3.94 9.06 9.86
N HIS A 207 -4.32 8.56 11.03
CA HIS A 207 -5.66 8.01 11.29
C HIS A 207 -6.80 8.95 10.86
N ARG A 208 -6.62 10.28 11.03
CA ARG A 208 -7.62 11.28 10.60
C ARG A 208 -7.87 11.29 9.10
N LEU A 209 -6.85 11.00 8.27
CA LEU A 209 -7.03 10.88 6.82
C LEU A 209 -7.84 9.62 6.48
N TRP A 210 -7.56 8.51 7.16
CA TRP A 210 -8.37 7.31 7.00
C TRP A 210 -9.83 7.55 7.39
N GLN A 211 -10.10 8.18 8.54
CA GLN A 211 -11.47 8.50 8.98
C GLN A 211 -12.22 9.40 8.00
N ARG A 212 -11.52 10.30 7.32
CA ARG A 212 -12.12 11.21 6.34
C ARG A 212 -12.44 10.50 5.02
N ASP A 213 -11.52 9.66 4.54
CA ASP A 213 -11.53 9.18 3.16
C ASP A 213 -12.06 7.74 3.02
N PHE A 214 -12.06 6.96 4.09
CA PHE A 214 -12.43 5.54 4.05
C PHE A 214 -13.60 5.22 4.99
N SER A 215 -14.49 4.34 4.54
CA SER A 215 -15.63 3.85 5.35
C SER A 215 -15.31 2.58 6.13
N GLY A 216 -14.13 2.00 5.94
CA GLY A 216 -13.69 0.76 6.57
C GLY A 216 -12.23 0.47 6.27
N ALA A 217 -11.79 -0.72 6.65
CA ALA A 217 -10.43 -1.18 6.47
C ALA A 217 -10.40 -2.59 5.85
N CYS A 218 -9.22 -3.16 5.77
CA CYS A 218 -9.07 -4.55 5.35
C CYS A 218 -8.11 -5.29 6.29
N GLY A 219 -7.94 -6.59 6.09
CA GLY A 219 -7.09 -7.42 6.95
C GLY A 219 -5.58 -7.21 6.76
N LEU A 220 -5.17 -6.34 5.84
CA LEU A 220 -3.76 -6.09 5.55
C LEU A 220 -3.26 -4.86 6.29
N PHE A 221 -2.23 -5.04 7.12
CA PHE A 221 -1.57 -3.95 7.86
C PHE A 221 -0.13 -4.29 8.20
N GLY A 222 0.59 -3.36 8.81
CA GLY A 222 1.95 -3.53 9.26
C GLY A 222 2.12 -3.26 10.75
N PHE A 223 3.24 -3.68 11.29
CA PHE A 223 3.73 -3.33 12.62
C PHE A 223 5.24 -3.39 12.66
N VAL A 224 5.84 -2.78 13.67
CA VAL A 224 7.30 -2.75 13.82
C VAL A 224 7.67 -3.39 15.13
N ILE A 225 8.52 -4.43 15.06
CA ILE A 225 9.16 -5.03 16.22
C ILE A 225 10.42 -4.21 16.57
N ASP A 226 10.68 -4.01 17.85
CA ASP A 226 11.86 -3.27 18.34
C ASP A 226 13.16 -3.86 17.78
N GLY A 227 14.04 -3.02 17.28
CA GLY A 227 15.36 -3.41 16.79
C GLY A 227 16.31 -3.89 17.89
N ALA A 228 15.95 -3.78 19.17
CA ALA A 228 16.68 -4.39 20.27
C ALA A 228 16.45 -5.92 20.34
N VAL A 229 15.38 -6.43 19.75
CA VAL A 229 15.14 -7.88 19.61
C VAL A 229 16.15 -8.45 18.63
N ALA A 230 16.70 -9.63 18.91
CA ALA A 230 17.62 -10.31 18.00
C ALA A 230 16.86 -10.80 16.73
N GLN A 231 17.51 -10.72 15.56
CA GLN A 231 16.88 -11.18 14.30
C GLN A 231 16.45 -12.64 14.40
N GLU A 232 17.30 -13.48 15.00
CA GLU A 232 17.05 -14.91 15.17
C GLU A 232 15.80 -15.18 16.02
N ALA A 233 15.51 -14.30 16.98
CA ALA A 233 14.29 -14.39 17.79
C ALA A 233 13.04 -14.01 16.98
N VAL A 234 13.14 -12.99 16.12
CA VAL A 234 12.06 -12.62 15.17
C VAL A 234 11.83 -13.75 14.19
N ASP A 235 12.88 -14.33 13.62
CA ASP A 235 12.81 -15.45 12.69
C ASP A 235 12.15 -16.68 13.35
N ALA A 236 12.57 -17.04 14.57
CA ALA A 236 11.98 -18.14 15.34
C ALA A 236 10.48 -17.92 15.64
N ALA A 237 10.09 -16.67 15.86
CA ALA A 237 8.67 -16.33 16.04
C ALA A 237 7.87 -16.61 14.78
N VAL A 238 8.36 -16.17 13.63
CA VAL A 238 7.67 -16.27 12.33
C VAL A 238 7.69 -17.70 11.79
N ASP A 239 8.85 -18.33 11.77
CA ASP A 239 9.02 -19.69 11.21
C ASP A 239 8.22 -20.76 11.97
N GLY A 240 7.93 -20.51 13.24
CA GLY A 240 7.16 -21.43 14.07
C GLY A 240 5.64 -21.21 14.03
N LEU A 241 5.13 -20.24 13.26
CA LEU A 241 3.68 -20.05 13.07
C LEU A 241 3.09 -21.23 12.28
N ARG A 242 1.86 -21.58 12.60
CA ARG A 242 1.18 -22.76 12.05
C ARG A 242 0.02 -22.40 11.12
N LEU A 243 -0.61 -21.25 11.38
CA LEU A 243 -1.76 -20.74 10.60
C LEU A 243 -1.36 -19.64 9.64
N PHE A 244 -0.35 -18.86 10.00
CA PHE A 244 0.18 -17.84 9.09
C PHE A 244 1.20 -18.44 8.15
N GLY A 245 0.91 -18.42 6.85
CA GLY A 245 1.90 -18.72 5.82
C GLY A 245 2.92 -17.58 5.69
N ILE A 246 4.19 -17.91 5.40
CA ILE A 246 5.20 -16.91 5.03
C ILE A 246 4.97 -16.52 3.58
N GLY A 247 4.47 -15.30 3.34
CA GLY A 247 4.09 -14.90 1.99
C GLY A 247 3.88 -13.41 1.82
N ALA A 248 4.06 -12.96 0.57
CA ALA A 248 3.99 -11.55 0.21
C ALA A 248 2.65 -11.14 -0.43
N SER A 249 1.69 -12.05 -0.59
CA SER A 249 0.36 -11.73 -1.11
C SER A 249 -0.61 -11.37 0.02
N TRP A 250 -1.89 -11.19 -0.31
CA TRP A 250 -2.98 -10.87 0.59
C TRP A 250 -4.31 -10.87 -0.17
N GLY A 251 -5.43 -10.73 0.55
CA GLY A 251 -6.77 -10.66 -0.05
C GLY A 251 -7.38 -12.02 -0.37
N GLY A 252 -6.67 -13.13 -0.10
CA GLY A 252 -7.16 -14.49 -0.23
C GLY A 252 -7.87 -14.99 1.03
N HIS A 253 -7.98 -16.29 1.17
CA HIS A 253 -8.61 -16.95 2.32
C HIS A 253 -7.61 -17.23 3.45
N GLU A 254 -6.33 -17.42 3.11
CA GLU A 254 -5.25 -17.73 4.03
C GLU A 254 -4.63 -16.49 4.68
N SER A 255 -4.29 -16.56 5.95
CA SER A 255 -3.52 -15.58 6.68
C SER A 255 -2.03 -15.67 6.35
N LEU A 256 -1.40 -14.51 6.16
CA LEU A 256 0.00 -14.42 5.75
C LEU A 256 0.78 -13.42 6.62
N ILE A 257 2.07 -13.68 6.81
CA ILE A 257 3.00 -12.78 7.47
C ILE A 257 4.33 -12.73 6.70
N SER A 258 4.99 -11.59 6.71
CA SER A 258 6.35 -11.45 6.18
C SER A 258 7.06 -10.26 6.80
N GLN A 259 8.37 -10.36 6.93
CA GLN A 259 9.21 -9.17 7.13
C GLN A 259 9.28 -8.39 5.82
N ALA A 260 9.25 -7.07 5.90
CA ALA A 260 9.23 -6.18 4.74
C ALA A 260 10.42 -5.22 4.77
N ASP A 261 11.00 -4.97 3.59
CA ASP A 261 12.07 -3.99 3.39
C ASP A 261 11.69 -3.07 2.21
N PRO A 262 10.91 -1.99 2.47
CA PRO A 262 10.47 -1.08 1.42
C PRO A 262 11.62 -0.25 0.88
N LYS A 263 11.81 -0.29 -0.44
CA LYS A 263 12.76 0.63 -1.10
C LYS A 263 12.19 2.04 -1.10
N ARG A 264 12.96 2.98 -0.58
CA ARG A 264 12.64 4.40 -0.54
C ARG A 264 13.80 5.22 -1.13
N THR A 265 13.48 6.27 -1.87
CA THR A 265 14.47 7.17 -2.48
C THR A 265 14.31 8.62 -2.05
N VAL A 266 13.12 9.00 -1.57
CA VAL A 266 12.80 10.37 -1.17
C VAL A 266 12.83 10.52 0.34
N ARG A 267 12.19 9.60 1.06
CA ARG A 267 12.13 9.59 2.51
C ARG A 267 12.22 8.15 3.03
N PRO A 268 12.96 7.88 4.12
CA PRO A 268 12.88 6.58 4.79
C PRO A 268 11.44 6.25 5.18
N ALA A 269 11.05 4.99 5.10
CA ALA A 269 9.73 4.56 5.57
C ALA A 269 9.56 4.91 7.06
N VAL A 270 8.33 5.24 7.47
CA VAL A 270 8.02 5.58 8.88
C VAL A 270 8.53 4.50 9.82
N ALA A 271 8.40 3.23 9.45
CA ALA A 271 8.95 2.11 10.20
C ALA A 271 10.48 2.12 10.28
N ALA A 272 11.19 2.69 9.31
CA ALA A 272 12.65 2.81 9.35
C ALA A 272 13.11 3.99 10.24
N GLY A 273 12.23 4.94 10.54
CA GLY A 273 12.47 6.01 11.53
C GLY A 273 12.37 5.52 12.98
N VAL A 274 11.72 4.38 13.21
CA VAL A 274 11.68 3.71 14.50
C VAL A 274 13.03 3.00 14.70
N GLY A 275 13.95 3.64 15.44
CA GLY A 275 15.28 3.10 15.76
C GLY A 275 16.43 3.53 14.84
N ARG A 276 16.19 4.18 13.71
CA ARG A 276 17.24 4.97 13.03
C ARG A 276 17.14 6.41 13.51
N GLY A 277 18.09 6.84 14.32
CA GLY A 277 18.30 8.26 14.56
C GLY A 277 18.46 8.95 13.19
N ASP A 278 17.39 9.60 12.71
CA ASP A 278 17.55 10.76 11.88
C ASP A 278 18.52 11.68 12.63
N GLY A 279 19.47 12.25 11.97
CA GLY A 279 20.59 12.99 12.60
C GLY A 279 20.22 14.13 13.57
N ALA A 280 19.01 14.14 14.12
CA ALA A 280 18.47 15.07 15.11
C ALA A 280 18.16 14.45 16.48
N GLY A 281 18.21 13.13 16.64
CA GLY A 281 17.99 12.45 17.93
C GLY A 281 19.09 11.42 18.23
N LYS A 282 19.83 11.59 19.31
CA LYS A 282 20.94 10.73 19.75
C LYS A 282 20.46 9.36 20.27
N GLY A 283 19.67 8.62 19.50
CA GLY A 283 19.28 7.25 19.81
C GLY A 283 20.18 6.27 19.05
N LYS A 284 21.08 5.59 19.72
CA LYS A 284 21.89 4.47 19.19
C LYS A 284 21.07 3.18 19.07
N GLY A 285 19.81 3.24 18.59
CA GLY A 285 18.97 2.07 18.42
C GLY A 285 19.17 1.45 17.02
N LYS A 286 19.13 0.11 16.93
CA LYS A 286 18.98 -0.59 15.66
C LYS A 286 17.60 -0.22 15.04
N ALA A 287 17.53 -0.17 13.72
CA ALA A 287 16.23 -0.04 13.04
C ALA A 287 15.32 -1.21 13.45
N GLY A 288 14.03 -0.92 13.68
CA GLY A 288 13.05 -1.96 13.97
C GLY A 288 12.78 -2.86 12.76
N TYR A 289 12.18 -4.02 13.01
CA TYR A 289 11.77 -4.96 11.97
C TYR A 289 10.36 -4.61 11.51
N LEU A 290 10.23 -4.15 10.27
CA LEU A 290 8.92 -3.93 9.66
C LEU A 290 8.32 -5.28 9.30
N MET A 291 7.20 -5.60 9.95
CA MET A 291 6.40 -6.76 9.67
C MET A 291 5.14 -6.37 8.92
N ARG A 292 4.76 -7.17 7.94
CA ARG A 292 3.47 -7.06 7.28
C ARG A 292 2.66 -8.32 7.53
N ILE A 293 1.42 -8.15 7.94
CA ILE A 293 0.49 -9.23 8.24
C ILE A 293 -0.80 -9.03 7.46
N TYR A 294 -1.38 -10.13 7.04
CA TYR A 294 -2.69 -10.20 6.45
C TYR A 294 -3.54 -11.21 7.20
N ALA A 295 -4.72 -10.78 7.67
CA ALA A 295 -5.74 -11.63 8.27
C ALA A 295 -6.67 -12.18 7.18
N GLY A 296 -6.64 -13.49 6.99
CA GLY A 296 -7.50 -14.22 6.07
C GLY A 296 -8.91 -14.43 6.62
N LEU A 297 -9.45 -15.62 6.43
CA LEU A 297 -10.81 -15.99 6.81
C LEU A 297 -10.85 -17.03 7.94
N GLU A 298 -9.71 -17.38 8.51
CA GLU A 298 -9.59 -18.26 9.66
C GLU A 298 -10.20 -17.60 10.91
N ASP A 299 -10.46 -18.42 11.94
CA ASP A 299 -10.97 -17.92 13.20
C ASP A 299 -9.98 -16.97 13.90
N ALA A 300 -10.47 -15.84 14.39
CA ALA A 300 -9.63 -14.81 14.99
C ALA A 300 -8.93 -15.26 16.29
N GLU A 301 -9.58 -16.12 17.09
CA GLU A 301 -9.00 -16.64 18.34
C GLU A 301 -7.88 -17.63 18.04
N ASP A 302 -8.04 -18.47 17.02
CA ASP A 302 -7.00 -19.39 16.57
C ASP A 302 -5.77 -18.62 16.05
N LEU A 303 -5.98 -17.58 15.25
CA LEU A 303 -4.90 -16.70 14.77
C LEU A 303 -4.18 -15.98 15.91
N LEU A 304 -4.92 -15.50 16.90
CA LEU A 304 -4.33 -14.88 18.11
C LEU A 304 -3.50 -15.89 18.91
N ALA A 305 -3.99 -17.13 19.07
CA ALA A 305 -3.26 -18.17 19.77
C ALA A 305 -1.94 -18.51 19.06
N ASP A 306 -1.96 -18.56 17.73
CA ASP A 306 -0.76 -18.81 16.93
C ASP A 306 0.27 -17.66 17.04
N LEU A 307 -0.18 -16.39 16.94
CA LEU A 307 0.67 -15.23 17.18
C LEU A 307 1.23 -15.21 18.61
N ALA A 308 0.41 -15.49 19.62
CA ALA A 308 0.85 -15.55 21.01
C ALA A 308 1.94 -16.61 21.22
N ALA A 309 1.81 -17.77 20.58
CA ALA A 309 2.85 -18.80 20.59
C ALA A 309 4.14 -18.33 19.88
N GLY A 310 4.02 -17.58 18.77
CA GLY A 310 5.14 -16.94 18.08
C GLY A 310 5.89 -15.96 18.99
N PHE A 311 5.18 -15.03 19.63
CA PHE A 311 5.76 -14.06 20.56
C PHE A 311 6.38 -14.73 21.81
N ALA A 312 5.77 -15.82 22.29
CA ALA A 312 6.37 -16.61 23.37
C ALA A 312 7.71 -17.24 22.96
N ARG A 313 7.82 -17.77 21.73
CA ARG A 313 9.09 -18.25 21.17
C ARG A 313 10.14 -17.15 21.08
N MET A 314 9.74 -15.98 20.57
CA MET A 314 10.61 -14.80 20.47
C MET A 314 11.20 -14.42 21.84
N ARG A 315 10.39 -14.39 22.90
CA ARG A 315 10.81 -14.09 24.28
C ARG A 315 11.70 -15.19 24.89
N GLY A 316 11.47 -16.44 24.51
CA GLY A 316 12.25 -17.59 24.97
C GLY A 316 13.56 -17.82 24.21
N HIS A 317 13.78 -17.11 23.11
CA HIS A 317 14.99 -17.22 22.30
C HIS A 317 16.11 -16.43 22.99
N LYS A 318 17.14 -17.15 23.50
CA LYS A 318 18.31 -16.58 24.20
C LYS A 318 19.55 -16.66 23.34
#